data_c8a4e8eb71f76f60f467dcdde4d0c024
#
_entry.id   c8a4e8eb71f76f60f467dcdde4d0c024
#
_cell.length_a   1.000
_cell.length_b   1.000
_cell.length_c   1.000
_cell.angle_alpha   90.00
_cell.angle_beta   90.00
_cell.angle_gamma   90.00
#
_symmetry.space_group_name_H-M   'P 1'
#
loop_
_entity.id
_entity.type
_entity.pdbx_description
1 polymer ?
#
loop_
_entity_poly.entity_id
_entity_poly.type
_entity_poly.pdbx_seq_one_letter_code
_entity_poly.pdbx_strand_id
1 'polypeptide(L)'
;MVADCAELTDPSRSMLGAAQERWVGEGLAASNARWKLLAQATQGGSTTIESPKGRQSWTDAWDGYPMARQRLLQGIADAKVANVVTLGGDVHRFVAADLRVVPNDAASPVVASEFVGGSVTSRGASRASMAKMQLDNPDIAHARGDERGYALLDIDRVGARCEFRATPHPALKDAALAPQAIFTVEA
;
A
#
# COMPACT_ATOMS: atom_id res chain seq x y z
N MET A 1 -6.84 16.55 -3.83
CA MET A 1 -5.43 16.53 -3.38
C MET A 1 -5.15 17.82 -2.65
N VAL A 2 -4.40 17.77 -1.55
CA VAL A 2 -4.00 18.91 -0.72
C VAL A 2 -2.49 19.03 -0.72
N ALA A 3 -1.98 20.26 -0.78
CA ALA A 3 -0.58 20.60 -0.52
C ALA A 3 -0.55 21.48 0.74
N ASP A 4 0.52 21.35 1.52
CA ASP A 4 0.81 22.20 2.69
C ASP A 4 -0.37 22.39 3.66
N CYS A 5 -1.00 21.28 4.05
CA CYS A 5 -2.12 21.25 4.97
C CYS A 5 -1.61 20.95 6.38
N ALA A 6 -1.82 21.87 7.33
CA ALA A 6 -1.35 21.73 8.72
C ALA A 6 -1.94 20.49 9.41
N GLU A 7 -3.16 20.09 9.05
CA GLU A 7 -3.81 18.91 9.59
C GLU A 7 -3.09 17.60 9.21
N LEU A 8 -2.31 17.56 8.13
CA LEU A 8 -1.51 16.38 7.78
C LEU A 8 -0.40 16.11 8.80
N THR A 9 0.08 17.14 9.47
CA THR A 9 1.15 17.03 10.49
C THR A 9 0.62 16.98 11.92
N ASP A 10 -0.69 17.00 12.11
CA ASP A 10 -1.30 16.91 13.44
C ASP A 10 -1.16 15.47 13.99
N PRO A 11 -0.37 15.28 15.08
CA PRO A 11 -0.13 13.95 15.63
C PRO A 11 -1.38 13.34 16.32
N SER A 12 -2.38 14.14 16.63
CA SER A 12 -3.63 13.66 17.23
C SER A 12 -4.57 13.00 16.25
N ARG A 13 -4.39 13.25 14.95
CA ARG A 13 -5.22 12.64 13.92
C ARG A 13 -4.95 11.14 13.79
N SER A 14 -6.02 10.40 13.66
CA SER A 14 -5.99 8.95 13.52
C SER A 14 -6.93 8.50 12.40
N MET A 15 -6.51 7.55 11.60
CA MET A 15 -7.38 6.88 10.63
C MET A 15 -8.22 5.77 11.28
N LEU A 16 -7.65 5.08 12.25
CA LEU A 16 -8.27 3.93 12.92
C LEU A 16 -8.97 4.31 14.23
N GLY A 17 -8.60 5.43 14.83
CA GLY A 17 -8.95 5.79 16.19
C GLY A 17 -8.02 5.12 17.21
N ALA A 18 -7.80 5.76 18.37
CA ALA A 18 -6.81 5.35 19.36
C ALA A 18 -6.98 3.93 19.90
N ALA A 19 -8.25 3.46 20.02
CA ALA A 19 -8.52 2.11 20.49
C ALA A 19 -8.07 1.05 19.49
N GLN A 20 -8.34 1.25 18.21
CA GLN A 20 -7.97 0.29 17.16
C GLN A 20 -6.47 0.37 16.83
N GLU A 21 -5.85 1.56 16.84
CA GLU A 21 -4.38 1.69 16.72
C GLU A 21 -3.67 0.85 17.79
N ARG A 22 -4.11 0.97 19.04
CA ARG A 22 -3.57 0.20 20.16
C ARG A 22 -3.78 -1.31 19.98
N TRP A 23 -4.98 -1.72 19.62
CA TRP A 23 -5.32 -3.14 19.40
C TRP A 23 -4.47 -3.76 18.30
N VAL A 24 -4.28 -3.07 17.18
CA VAL A 24 -3.41 -3.52 16.07
C VAL A 24 -1.95 -3.64 16.55
N GLY A 25 -1.43 -2.61 17.22
CA GLY A 25 -0.05 -2.60 17.72
C GLY A 25 0.23 -3.74 18.70
N GLU A 26 -0.65 -3.92 19.70
CA GLU A 26 -0.55 -4.99 20.69
C GLU A 26 -0.69 -6.38 20.03
N GLY A 27 -1.63 -6.53 19.10
CA GLY A 27 -1.84 -7.78 18.37
C GLY A 27 -0.64 -8.18 17.50
N LEU A 28 -0.03 -7.23 16.80
CA LEU A 28 1.18 -7.47 16.01
C LEU A 28 2.36 -7.85 16.91
N ALA A 29 2.59 -7.09 17.98
CA ALA A 29 3.71 -7.33 18.90
C ALA A 29 3.60 -8.68 19.64
N ALA A 30 2.38 -9.11 20.00
CA ALA A 30 2.13 -10.37 20.69
C ALA A 30 2.08 -11.60 19.76
N SER A 31 2.00 -11.40 18.44
CA SER A 31 1.80 -12.49 17.48
C SER A 31 3.05 -13.34 17.29
N ASN A 32 2.94 -14.64 17.54
CA ASN A 32 3.96 -15.64 17.23
C ASN A 32 3.76 -16.31 15.85
N ALA A 33 2.76 -15.88 15.08
CA ALA A 33 2.56 -16.37 13.72
C ALA A 33 3.73 -15.99 12.83
N ARG A 34 4.11 -16.85 11.88
CA ARG A 34 5.17 -16.55 10.92
C ARG A 34 4.82 -15.32 10.07
N TRP A 35 3.61 -15.26 9.54
CA TRP A 35 3.10 -14.14 8.76
C TRP A 35 2.07 -13.33 9.54
N LYS A 36 2.11 -12.01 9.41
CA LYS A 36 1.13 -11.06 9.92
C LYS A 36 0.47 -10.37 8.74
N LEU A 37 -0.80 -10.66 8.52
CA LEU A 37 -1.56 -10.07 7.41
C LEU A 37 -2.43 -8.93 7.94
N LEU A 38 -2.18 -7.72 7.46
CA LEU A 38 -3.00 -6.54 7.74
C LEU A 38 -3.92 -6.29 6.55
N ALA A 39 -5.13 -6.85 6.59
CA ALA A 39 -6.16 -6.52 5.61
C ALA A 39 -6.79 -5.17 5.98
N GLN A 40 -6.73 -4.23 5.06
CA GLN A 40 -7.23 -2.88 5.24
C GLN A 40 -7.90 -2.38 3.95
N ALA A 41 -8.74 -1.33 4.03
CA ALA A 41 -9.64 -0.97 2.95
C ALA A 41 -8.95 -0.27 1.76
N THR A 42 -7.83 0.41 1.97
CA THR A 42 -7.23 1.30 0.97
C THR A 42 -5.73 1.03 0.76
N GLN A 43 -4.94 2.02 0.40
CA GLN A 43 -3.49 1.91 0.20
C GLN A 43 -2.74 2.54 1.37
N GLY A 44 -1.79 1.80 1.98
CA GLY A 44 -0.93 2.25 3.07
C GLY A 44 0.32 3.00 2.60
N GLY A 45 0.91 2.57 1.49
CA GLY A 45 2.08 3.20 0.89
C GLY A 45 1.83 4.65 0.44
N SER A 46 2.86 5.48 0.49
CA SER A 46 2.76 6.88 0.05
C SER A 46 2.53 6.97 -1.45
N THR A 47 1.63 7.87 -1.85
CA THR A 47 1.29 8.18 -3.24
C THR A 47 1.33 9.68 -3.52
N THR A 48 2.07 10.42 -2.71
CA THR A 48 2.23 11.85 -2.88
C THR A 48 2.87 12.17 -4.23
N ILE A 49 2.45 13.26 -4.86
CA ILE A 49 2.90 13.65 -6.19
C ILE A 49 3.57 15.03 -6.11
N GLU A 50 4.76 15.14 -6.68
CA GLU A 50 5.42 16.43 -6.85
C GLU A 50 4.73 17.27 -7.93
N SER A 51 4.44 18.52 -7.61
CA SER A 51 3.79 19.47 -8.52
C SER A 51 4.37 20.87 -8.36
N PRO A 52 4.11 21.79 -9.31
CA PRO A 52 4.48 23.22 -9.16
C PRO A 52 3.87 23.91 -7.93
N LYS A 53 2.86 23.29 -7.31
CA LYS A 53 2.20 23.77 -6.08
C LYS A 53 2.74 23.09 -4.81
N GLY A 54 3.91 22.44 -4.91
CA GLY A 54 4.48 21.60 -3.84
C GLY A 54 3.98 20.16 -3.90
N ARG A 55 4.42 19.38 -2.92
CA ARG A 55 4.05 17.98 -2.78
C ARG A 55 2.58 17.85 -2.40
N GLN A 56 1.83 17.09 -3.18
CA GLN A 56 0.39 16.93 -3.01
C GLN A 56 0.04 15.53 -2.54
N SER A 57 -0.85 15.46 -1.54
CA SER A 57 -1.36 14.22 -0.96
C SER A 57 -2.84 14.00 -1.33
N TRP A 58 -3.19 12.75 -1.62
CA TRP A 58 -4.57 12.29 -1.70
C TRP A 58 -5.05 11.92 -0.30
N THR A 59 -5.99 12.69 0.25
CA THR A 59 -6.35 12.63 1.67
C THR A 59 -7.41 11.59 2.04
N ASP A 60 -7.92 10.85 1.06
CA ASP A 60 -8.93 9.81 1.25
C ASP A 60 -8.32 8.41 1.51
N ALA A 61 -7.04 8.37 1.88
CA ALA A 61 -6.28 7.18 2.24
C ALA A 61 -5.27 7.54 3.32
N TRP A 62 -4.29 6.66 3.57
CA TRP A 62 -3.26 6.87 4.60
C TRP A 62 -2.39 8.12 4.39
N ASP A 63 -2.31 8.66 3.17
CA ASP A 63 -1.67 9.95 2.90
C ASP A 63 -2.43 11.13 3.53
N GLY A 64 -3.70 10.96 3.88
CA GLY A 64 -4.46 11.91 4.69
C GLY A 64 -4.18 11.82 6.20
N TYR A 65 -3.46 10.78 6.62
CA TYR A 65 -3.14 10.49 8.03
C TYR A 65 -1.68 10.07 8.21
N PRO A 66 -0.71 10.85 7.69
CA PRO A 66 0.70 10.43 7.65
C PRO A 66 1.28 10.17 9.04
N MET A 67 0.84 10.92 10.05
CA MET A 67 1.29 10.72 11.44
C MET A 67 0.77 9.40 12.04
N ALA A 68 -0.47 9.01 11.72
CA ALA A 68 -1.02 7.72 12.13
C ALA A 68 -0.33 6.55 11.41
N ARG A 69 -0.07 6.70 10.11
CA ARG A 69 0.74 5.72 9.35
C ARG A 69 2.13 5.55 9.96
N GLN A 70 2.80 6.66 10.27
CA GLN A 70 4.12 6.63 10.89
C GLN A 70 4.10 5.91 12.24
N ARG A 71 3.10 6.18 13.11
CA ARG A 71 2.96 5.47 14.39
C ARG A 71 2.81 3.96 14.22
N LEU A 72 2.00 3.53 13.24
CA LEU A 72 1.81 2.11 12.94
C LEU A 72 3.12 1.46 12.49
N LEU A 73 3.80 2.04 11.50
CA LEU A 73 5.03 1.50 10.94
C LEU A 73 6.20 1.56 11.94
N GLN A 74 6.29 2.63 12.72
CA GLN A 74 7.27 2.74 13.80
C GLN A 74 7.02 1.67 14.89
N GLY A 75 5.77 1.43 15.26
CA GLY A 75 5.43 0.37 16.22
C GLY A 75 5.81 -1.03 15.74
N ILE A 76 5.67 -1.31 14.44
CA ILE A 76 6.15 -2.56 13.81
C ILE A 76 7.69 -2.66 13.93
N ALA A 77 8.41 -1.57 13.64
CA ALA A 77 9.85 -1.51 13.74
C ALA A 77 10.34 -1.71 15.19
N ASP A 78 9.78 -0.98 16.13
CA ASP A 78 10.18 -0.99 17.55
C ASP A 78 9.95 -2.36 18.20
N ALA A 79 8.83 -3.00 17.85
CA ALA A 79 8.51 -4.35 18.31
C ALA A 79 9.24 -5.45 17.51
N LYS A 80 10.03 -5.09 16.49
CA LYS A 80 10.76 -6.01 15.59
C LYS A 80 9.84 -7.07 14.98
N VAL A 81 8.62 -6.67 14.61
CA VAL A 81 7.65 -7.60 14.01
C VAL A 81 8.10 -7.94 12.60
N ALA A 82 8.41 -9.20 12.34
CA ALA A 82 8.82 -9.68 11.02
C ALA A 82 7.62 -10.18 10.19
N ASN A 83 7.83 -10.25 8.88
CA ASN A 83 6.92 -10.87 7.91
C ASN A 83 5.51 -10.24 7.92
N VAL A 84 5.46 -8.91 7.93
CA VAL A 84 4.21 -8.17 7.83
C VAL A 84 3.89 -7.92 6.35
N VAL A 85 2.69 -8.33 5.94
CA VAL A 85 2.15 -8.05 4.60
C VAL A 85 0.84 -7.29 4.76
N THR A 86 0.73 -6.13 4.14
CA THR A 86 -0.52 -5.37 4.08
C THR A 86 -1.25 -5.66 2.78
N LEU A 87 -2.57 -5.82 2.88
CA LEU A 87 -3.46 -6.05 1.74
C LEU A 87 -4.45 -4.89 1.66
N GLY A 88 -4.56 -4.30 0.48
CA GLY A 88 -5.40 -3.13 0.26
C GLY A 88 -6.27 -3.22 -0.99
N GLY A 89 -7.11 -2.20 -1.18
CA GLY A 89 -8.02 -2.07 -2.31
C GLY A 89 -8.43 -0.62 -2.56
N ASP A 90 -9.65 -0.39 -3.01
CA ASP A 90 -10.33 0.91 -3.17
C ASP A 90 -9.74 1.85 -4.24
N VAL A 91 -8.44 1.96 -4.33
CA VAL A 91 -7.74 2.98 -5.15
C VAL A 91 -7.75 2.69 -6.66
N HIS A 92 -8.46 1.67 -7.10
CA HIS A 92 -8.66 1.29 -8.51
C HIS A 92 -7.36 1.10 -9.32
N ARG A 93 -6.32 0.61 -8.65
CA ARG A 93 -5.02 0.30 -9.26
C ARG A 93 -4.35 -0.86 -8.53
N PHE A 94 -3.56 -1.62 -9.26
CA PHE A 94 -2.65 -2.60 -8.67
C PHE A 94 -1.41 -1.86 -8.16
N VAL A 95 -1.00 -2.18 -6.92
CA VAL A 95 0.24 -1.63 -6.35
C VAL A 95 0.97 -2.74 -5.60
N ALA A 96 2.29 -2.82 -5.82
CA ALA A 96 3.21 -3.50 -4.92
C ALA A 96 4.22 -2.48 -4.41
N ALA A 97 4.40 -2.41 -3.10
CA ALA A 97 5.25 -1.42 -2.46
C ALA A 97 5.94 -1.97 -1.21
N ASP A 98 7.08 -1.39 -0.89
CA ASP A 98 7.68 -1.48 0.43
C ASP A 98 7.07 -0.43 1.35
N LEU A 99 6.79 -0.80 2.59
CA LEU A 99 6.36 0.15 3.62
C LEU A 99 7.54 0.44 4.55
N ARG A 100 8.09 1.65 4.41
CA ARG A 100 9.14 2.17 5.28
C ARG A 100 8.55 3.03 6.37
N VAL A 101 9.21 3.08 7.53
CA VAL A 101 8.82 3.99 8.63
C VAL A 101 8.76 5.44 8.16
N VAL A 102 9.76 5.89 7.41
CA VAL A 102 9.75 7.16 6.68
C VAL A 102 9.60 6.85 5.18
N PRO A 103 8.46 7.13 4.58
CA PRO A 103 8.22 6.79 3.18
C PRO A 103 9.23 7.44 2.23
N ASN A 104 9.69 6.67 1.25
CA ASN A 104 10.61 7.11 0.19
C ASN A 104 12.01 7.50 0.71
N ASP A 105 12.34 7.24 1.96
CA ASP A 105 13.69 7.39 2.51
C ASP A 105 14.42 6.04 2.52
N ALA A 106 15.39 5.89 1.63
CA ALA A 106 16.17 4.66 1.50
C ALA A 106 16.95 4.27 2.77
N ALA A 107 17.22 5.22 3.66
CA ALA A 107 17.86 4.97 4.95
C ALA A 107 16.88 4.44 6.01
N SER A 108 15.57 4.62 5.80
CA SER A 108 14.54 4.14 6.70
C SER A 108 14.27 2.64 6.50
N PRO A 109 14.09 1.85 7.58
CA PRO A 109 13.85 0.42 7.45
C PRO A 109 12.53 0.11 6.75
N VAL A 110 12.53 -0.91 5.87
CA VAL A 110 11.31 -1.55 5.38
C VAL A 110 10.76 -2.43 6.49
N VAL A 111 9.50 -2.26 6.84
CA VAL A 111 8.84 -2.98 7.94
C VAL A 111 7.67 -3.84 7.49
N ALA A 112 7.19 -3.63 6.28
CA ALA A 112 6.15 -4.46 5.67
C ALA A 112 6.24 -4.39 4.14
N SER A 113 5.65 -5.37 3.46
CA SER A 113 5.34 -5.30 2.03
C SER A 113 3.85 -5.07 1.84
N GLU A 114 3.48 -4.30 0.83
CA GLU A 114 2.08 -4.01 0.53
C GLU A 114 1.68 -4.54 -0.85
N PHE A 115 0.49 -5.15 -0.91
CA PHE A 115 -0.17 -5.51 -2.16
C PHE A 115 -1.59 -4.93 -2.19
N VAL A 116 -1.86 -4.08 -3.17
CA VAL A 116 -3.18 -3.47 -3.40
C VAL A 116 -3.79 -4.08 -4.64
N GLY A 117 -4.98 -4.63 -4.51
CA GLY A 117 -5.74 -5.20 -5.62
C GLY A 117 -6.29 -4.11 -6.54
N GLY A 118 -6.35 -4.42 -7.83
CA GLY A 118 -6.92 -3.53 -8.83
C GLY A 118 -8.44 -3.48 -8.80
N SER A 119 -9.01 -2.68 -9.67
CA SER A 119 -10.45 -2.60 -9.86
C SER A 119 -10.99 -3.78 -10.68
N VAL A 120 -12.19 -4.21 -10.41
CA VAL A 120 -12.93 -5.17 -11.26
C VAL A 120 -13.70 -4.43 -12.38
N THR A 121 -14.35 -3.31 -12.06
CA THR A 121 -15.20 -2.57 -13.01
C THR A 121 -14.91 -1.08 -13.09
N SER A 122 -14.53 -0.46 -11.97
CA SER A 122 -14.34 0.98 -11.88
C SER A 122 -13.13 1.45 -12.72
N ARG A 123 -13.22 2.67 -13.22
CA ARG A 123 -12.14 3.28 -13.97
C ARG A 123 -10.92 3.52 -13.07
N GLY A 124 -9.76 3.08 -13.51
CA GLY A 124 -8.48 3.37 -12.86
C GLY A 124 -7.71 4.50 -13.55
N ALA A 125 -6.55 4.79 -13.01
CA ALA A 125 -5.64 5.81 -13.54
C ALA A 125 -4.89 5.34 -14.79
N SER A 126 -4.42 6.30 -15.60
CA SER A 126 -3.64 6.03 -16.80
C SER A 126 -2.23 5.50 -16.47
N ARG A 127 -1.60 4.82 -17.44
CA ARG A 127 -0.19 4.39 -17.33
C ARG A 127 0.75 5.56 -17.03
N ALA A 128 0.54 6.71 -17.69
CA ALA A 128 1.37 7.89 -17.49
C ALA A 128 1.25 8.43 -16.04
N SER A 129 0.04 8.44 -15.49
CA SER A 129 -0.17 8.84 -14.09
C SER A 129 0.48 7.86 -13.11
N MET A 130 0.42 6.56 -13.40
CA MET A 130 1.06 5.54 -12.56
C MET A 130 2.58 5.61 -12.63
N ALA A 131 3.15 5.81 -13.82
CA ALA A 131 4.59 6.00 -13.99
C ALA A 131 5.11 7.24 -13.23
N LYS A 132 4.37 8.36 -13.28
CA LYS A 132 4.71 9.55 -12.48
C LYS A 132 4.64 9.26 -10.98
N MET A 133 3.60 8.58 -10.51
CA MET A 133 3.45 8.22 -9.11
C MET A 133 4.63 7.35 -8.63
N GLN A 134 5.07 6.37 -9.43
CA GLN A 134 6.24 5.55 -9.10
C GLN A 134 7.54 6.37 -9.08
N LEU A 135 7.69 7.32 -10.03
CA LEU A 135 8.86 8.20 -10.05
C LEU A 135 8.93 9.07 -8.79
N ASP A 136 7.80 9.58 -8.32
CA ASP A 136 7.71 10.43 -7.14
C ASP A 136 7.77 9.61 -5.82
N ASN A 137 7.55 8.29 -5.89
CA ASN A 137 7.51 7.39 -4.74
C ASN A 137 8.31 6.10 -5.01
N PRO A 138 9.63 6.11 -4.81
CA PRO A 138 10.51 4.99 -5.12
C PRO A 138 10.25 3.71 -4.32
N ASP A 139 9.50 3.77 -3.21
CA ASP A 139 9.05 2.59 -2.48
C ASP A 139 7.98 1.79 -3.24
N ILE A 140 7.36 2.37 -4.29
CA ILE A 140 6.39 1.68 -5.14
C ILE A 140 7.11 0.92 -6.24
N ALA A 141 7.26 -0.39 -6.07
CA ALA A 141 7.89 -1.27 -7.06
C ALA A 141 7.03 -1.47 -8.31
N HIS A 142 5.69 -1.41 -8.17
CA HIS A 142 4.75 -1.60 -9.27
C HIS A 142 3.48 -0.80 -9.08
N ALA A 143 2.99 -0.18 -10.15
CA ALA A 143 1.68 0.47 -10.16
C ALA A 143 1.03 0.40 -11.56
N ARG A 144 -0.20 -0.10 -11.62
CA ARG A 144 -0.99 -0.21 -12.85
C ARG A 144 -2.47 0.06 -12.56
N GLY A 145 -3.10 0.93 -13.37
CA GLY A 145 -4.52 1.29 -13.23
C GLY A 145 -5.33 1.18 -14.52
N ASP A 146 -4.68 0.81 -15.63
CA ASP A 146 -5.28 0.71 -16.96
C ASP A 146 -5.89 -0.65 -17.27
N GLU A 147 -5.72 -1.63 -16.40
CA GLU A 147 -6.27 -2.98 -16.51
C GLU A 147 -7.23 -3.28 -15.36
N ARG A 148 -7.98 -4.38 -15.48
CA ARG A 148 -8.94 -4.85 -14.46
C ARG A 148 -8.60 -6.26 -14.03
N GLY A 149 -8.86 -6.57 -12.76
CA GLY A 149 -8.57 -7.89 -12.22
C GLY A 149 -8.46 -7.92 -10.70
N TYR A 150 -7.66 -8.84 -10.20
CA TYR A 150 -7.50 -9.09 -8.77
C TYR A 150 -6.07 -9.49 -8.43
N ALA A 151 -5.76 -9.47 -7.13
CA ALA A 151 -4.53 -10.03 -6.59
C ALA A 151 -4.83 -11.43 -6.02
N LEU A 152 -3.95 -12.38 -6.33
CA LEU A 152 -3.92 -13.71 -5.72
C LEU A 152 -2.68 -13.79 -4.83
N LEU A 153 -2.89 -14.13 -3.56
CA LEU A 153 -1.81 -14.26 -2.58
C LEU A 153 -1.72 -15.71 -2.12
N ASP A 154 -0.59 -16.35 -2.41
CA ASP A 154 -0.21 -17.67 -1.93
C ASP A 154 0.83 -17.52 -0.83
N ILE A 155 0.58 -18.09 0.34
CA ILE A 155 1.48 -17.99 1.50
C ILE A 155 1.80 -19.39 2.01
N ASP A 156 3.08 -19.63 2.22
CA ASP A 156 3.58 -20.82 2.90
C ASP A 156 4.60 -20.47 4.01
N ARG A 157 5.36 -21.45 4.46
CA ARG A 157 6.38 -21.21 5.49
C ARG A 157 7.63 -20.49 4.97
N VAL A 158 7.85 -20.47 3.69
CA VAL A 158 9.07 -19.93 3.06
C VAL A 158 8.85 -18.55 2.49
N GLY A 159 7.64 -18.29 1.93
CA GLY A 159 7.37 -17.04 1.26
C GLY A 159 5.88 -16.70 1.15
N ALA A 160 5.63 -15.46 0.80
CA ALA A 160 4.34 -14.95 0.37
C ALA A 160 4.47 -14.49 -1.09
N ARG A 161 3.77 -15.16 -2.00
CA ARG A 161 3.77 -14.87 -3.44
C ARG A 161 2.47 -14.17 -3.83
N CYS A 162 2.57 -12.93 -4.28
CA CYS A 162 1.45 -12.17 -4.82
C CYS A 162 1.50 -12.15 -6.35
N GLU A 163 0.43 -12.58 -7.00
CA GLU A 163 0.23 -12.48 -8.44
C GLU A 163 -0.91 -11.53 -8.74
N PHE A 164 -0.63 -10.44 -9.44
CA PHE A 164 -1.66 -9.59 -10.02
C PHE A 164 -2.12 -10.20 -11.33
N ARG A 165 -3.40 -10.58 -11.38
CA ARG A 165 -4.05 -11.13 -12.58
C ARG A 165 -4.99 -10.11 -13.17
N ALA A 166 -4.80 -9.78 -14.44
CA ALA A 166 -5.50 -8.68 -15.06
C ALA A 166 -5.93 -8.99 -16.49
N THR A 167 -6.88 -8.22 -16.96
CA THR A 167 -7.37 -8.17 -18.33
C THR A 167 -7.39 -6.72 -18.83
N PRO A 168 -7.19 -6.45 -20.12
CA PRO A 168 -7.31 -5.12 -20.70
C PRO A 168 -8.67 -4.46 -20.41
N HIS A 169 -8.70 -3.13 -20.38
CA HIS A 169 -9.94 -2.37 -20.23
C HIS A 169 -10.10 -1.38 -21.39
N PRO A 170 -11.29 -1.27 -22.00
CA PRO A 170 -12.51 -2.06 -21.70
C PRO A 170 -12.31 -3.55 -21.97
N ALA A 171 -12.87 -4.37 -21.09
CA ALA A 171 -12.78 -5.82 -21.24
C ALA A 171 -13.58 -6.28 -22.46
N LEU A 172 -12.99 -7.13 -23.28
CA LEU A 172 -13.69 -7.85 -24.33
C LEU A 172 -14.41 -9.04 -23.72
N LYS A 173 -15.50 -9.49 -24.36
CA LYS A 173 -16.36 -10.57 -23.86
C LYS A 173 -15.58 -11.85 -23.49
N ASP A 174 -14.55 -12.16 -24.26
CA ASP A 174 -13.74 -13.38 -24.10
C ASP A 174 -12.28 -13.06 -23.70
N ALA A 175 -12.02 -11.89 -23.12
CA ALA A 175 -10.70 -11.50 -22.68
C ALA A 175 -10.20 -12.40 -21.53
N ALA A 176 -9.05 -13.05 -21.73
CA ALA A 176 -8.44 -13.88 -20.71
C ALA A 176 -7.81 -13.02 -19.60
N LEU A 177 -7.87 -13.52 -18.37
CA LEU A 177 -7.02 -13.02 -17.28
C LEU A 177 -5.63 -13.60 -17.43
N ALA A 178 -4.61 -12.73 -17.37
CA ALA A 178 -3.22 -13.11 -17.43
C ALA A 178 -2.42 -12.51 -16.26
N PRO A 179 -1.28 -13.10 -15.87
CA PRO A 179 -0.37 -12.47 -14.93
C PRO A 179 0.09 -11.11 -15.46
N GLN A 180 -0.14 -10.04 -14.68
CA GLN A 180 0.35 -8.70 -14.96
C GLN A 180 1.72 -8.49 -14.32
N ALA A 181 1.88 -8.95 -13.08
CA ALA A 181 3.13 -8.93 -12.31
C ALA A 181 3.08 -9.96 -11.19
N ILE A 182 4.26 -10.41 -10.75
CA ILE A 182 4.43 -11.37 -9.66
C ILE A 182 5.51 -10.85 -8.72
N PHE A 183 5.23 -10.90 -7.42
CA PHE A 183 6.14 -10.51 -6.35
C PHE A 183 6.24 -11.61 -5.32
N THR A 184 7.42 -11.76 -4.72
CA THR A 184 7.64 -12.71 -3.63
C THR A 184 8.31 -11.99 -2.47
N VAL A 185 7.79 -12.23 -1.27
CA VAL A 185 8.36 -11.80 0.01
C VAL A 185 8.86 -13.05 0.72
N GLU A 186 10.14 -13.08 1.05
CA GLU A 186 10.74 -14.17 1.82
C GLU A 186 10.44 -14.03 3.32
N ALA A 187 10.32 -15.18 4.06
CA ALA A 187 9.95 -15.20 5.48
C ALA A 187 11.15 -15.05 6.41
#